data_b3007a4bc2a734f07f689e4f9474b8d8
#
_entry.id   b3007a4bc2a734f07f689e4f9474b8d8
#
_cell.length_a   1.000
_cell.length_b   1.000
_cell.length_c   1.000
_cell.angle_alpha   90.00
_cell.angle_beta   90.00
_cell.angle_gamma   90.00
#
_symmetry.space_group_name_H-M   'P 1'
#
loop_
_entity.id
_entity.type
_entity.pdbx_description
1 polymer ?
#
loop_
_entity_poly.entity_id
_entity_poly.type
_entity_poly.pdbx_seq_one_letter_code
_entity_poly.pdbx_strand_id
1 'polypeptide(L)'
;MLRVIDTETTGLEGGPETVVEIAIVDIVDGVICNPMSDLVKPGVAIGFESMAIHHITEDMVEGAPLLSEVIGRYLGADAYVAHNAKFDKAKLPAMNAPWICTAKLARSLLPEHKSHSNQYLRYSLGLKPEVPEGLYAHRALYDCYVTAELLLYMGRLAKWTMGEMRAISNNPSLLHALRFGKHKGVPFAELAKTEPGYLRWLVANSDDEDVLFTAEHWLNGGK
;
A
#
# COMPACT_ATOMS: atom_id res chain seq x y z
N MET A 1 -13.50 14.64 3.04
CA MET A 1 -13.13 13.93 1.80
C MET A 1 -11.86 13.12 2.09
N LEU A 2 -11.92 11.81 1.87
CA LEU A 2 -10.73 10.94 1.86
C LEU A 2 -10.27 10.79 0.41
N ARG A 3 -8.97 10.91 0.18
CA ARG A 3 -8.37 10.70 -1.15
C ARG A 3 -7.55 9.43 -1.14
N VAL A 4 -8.03 8.43 -1.85
CA VAL A 4 -7.26 7.21 -2.10
C VAL A 4 -6.25 7.52 -3.19
N ILE A 5 -5.00 7.20 -2.96
CA ILE A 5 -3.89 7.47 -3.87
C ILE A 5 -3.04 6.22 -4.03
N ASP A 6 -2.53 6.00 -5.22
CA ASP A 6 -1.64 4.90 -5.55
C ASP A 6 -0.61 5.36 -6.59
N THR A 7 0.58 4.77 -6.57
CA THR A 7 1.67 5.10 -7.48
C THR A 7 2.32 3.85 -8.06
N GLU A 8 2.57 3.86 -9.38
CA GLU A 8 3.48 2.91 -10.02
C GLU A 8 4.86 3.55 -10.16
N THR A 9 5.91 2.74 -10.07
CA THR A 9 7.29 3.24 -9.98
C THR A 9 8.25 2.43 -10.83
N THR A 10 9.42 3.02 -11.11
CA THR A 10 10.53 2.36 -11.83
C THR A 10 11.14 1.21 -11.04
N GLY A 11 10.91 1.14 -9.72
CA GLY A 11 11.44 0.14 -8.80
C GLY A 11 11.04 0.43 -7.35
N LEU A 12 11.46 -0.45 -6.44
CA LEU A 12 11.09 -0.33 -5.02
C LEU A 12 11.80 0.80 -4.29
N GLU A 13 13.03 1.13 -4.71
CA GLU A 13 13.87 2.16 -4.10
C GLU A 13 13.66 3.53 -4.75
N GLY A 14 14.29 4.57 -4.20
CA GLY A 14 14.21 5.95 -4.69
C GLY A 14 13.00 6.73 -4.18
N GLY A 15 12.88 7.97 -4.62
CA GLY A 15 11.89 8.95 -4.22
C GLY A 15 10.95 9.36 -5.37
N PRO A 16 10.53 10.64 -5.41
CA PRO A 16 9.59 11.15 -6.42
C PRO A 16 10.05 10.99 -7.87
N GLU A 17 11.34 10.92 -8.11
CA GLU A 17 11.94 10.70 -9.43
C GLU A 17 11.67 9.31 -10.02
N THR A 18 11.16 8.38 -9.22
CA THR A 18 10.87 7.01 -9.65
C THR A 18 9.41 6.79 -10.05
N VAL A 19 8.52 7.76 -9.85
CA VAL A 19 7.10 7.61 -10.17
C VAL A 19 6.89 7.61 -11.68
N VAL A 20 6.13 6.63 -12.20
CA VAL A 20 5.74 6.49 -13.61
C VAL A 20 4.24 6.66 -13.82
N GLU A 21 3.43 6.41 -12.82
CA GLU A 21 1.99 6.69 -12.81
C GLU A 21 1.57 7.15 -11.41
N ILE A 22 0.67 8.11 -11.34
CA ILE A 22 -0.01 8.53 -10.11
C ILE A 22 -1.50 8.53 -10.37
N ALA A 23 -2.28 8.01 -9.43
CA ALA A 23 -3.73 8.03 -9.55
C ALA A 23 -4.41 8.30 -8.21
N ILE A 24 -5.66 8.79 -8.30
CA ILE A 24 -6.55 8.94 -7.15
C ILE A 24 -7.98 8.55 -7.50
N VAL A 25 -8.73 8.20 -6.43
CA VAL A 25 -10.18 8.38 -6.34
C VAL A 25 -10.49 9.04 -5.00
N ASP A 26 -11.54 9.85 -4.96
CA ASP A 26 -12.03 10.43 -3.72
C ASP A 26 -13.16 9.57 -3.12
N ILE A 27 -13.25 9.54 -1.79
CA ILE A 27 -14.42 9.02 -1.06
C ILE A 27 -15.08 10.20 -0.37
N VAL A 28 -16.30 10.54 -0.83
CA VAL A 28 -17.12 11.61 -0.29
C VAL A 28 -18.46 11.00 0.14
N ASP A 29 -18.80 11.12 1.40
CA ASP A 29 -20.05 10.57 1.98
C ASP A 29 -20.31 9.08 1.66
N GLY A 30 -19.21 8.30 1.61
CA GLY A 30 -19.24 6.86 1.30
C GLY A 30 -19.35 6.52 -0.18
N VAL A 31 -19.25 7.51 -1.07
CA VAL A 31 -19.29 7.35 -2.53
C VAL A 31 -17.89 7.53 -3.10
N ILE A 32 -17.45 6.58 -3.95
CA ILE A 32 -16.21 6.68 -4.72
C ILE A 32 -16.46 7.58 -5.94
N CYS A 33 -15.67 8.64 -6.07
CA CYS A 33 -15.85 9.66 -7.11
C CYS A 33 -14.52 10.29 -7.52
N ASN A 34 -14.56 11.23 -8.46
CA ASN A 34 -13.41 12.04 -8.92
C ASN A 34 -12.17 11.20 -9.31
N PRO A 35 -12.29 10.17 -10.16
CA PRO A 35 -11.13 9.42 -10.61
C PRO A 35 -10.20 10.31 -11.45
N MET A 36 -8.90 10.22 -11.19
CA MET A 36 -7.88 10.92 -11.95
C MET A 36 -6.59 10.09 -11.96
N SER A 37 -5.93 10.03 -13.11
CA SER A 37 -4.59 9.45 -13.24
C SER A 37 -3.77 10.18 -14.26
N ASP A 38 -2.45 10.17 -14.05
CA ASP A 38 -1.46 10.66 -14.99
C ASP A 38 -0.30 9.67 -15.09
N LEU A 39 0.12 9.37 -16.31
CA LEU A 39 1.48 8.91 -16.55
C LEU A 39 2.42 10.08 -16.32
N VAL A 40 3.55 9.83 -15.68
CA VAL A 40 4.59 10.83 -15.42
C VAL A 40 5.95 10.34 -15.89
N LYS A 41 6.76 11.26 -16.37
CA LYS A 41 8.12 10.96 -16.83
C LYS A 41 9.03 10.78 -15.62
N PRO A 42 9.59 9.58 -15.41
CA PRO A 42 10.53 9.36 -14.31
C PRO A 42 11.89 9.98 -14.60
N GLY A 43 12.67 10.23 -13.55
CA GLY A 43 14.05 10.70 -13.64
C GLY A 43 15.08 9.60 -13.84
N VAL A 44 14.66 8.33 -13.76
CA VAL A 44 15.51 7.14 -13.88
C VAL A 44 14.82 6.08 -14.74
N ALA A 45 15.59 5.17 -15.32
CA ALA A 45 15.06 4.10 -16.17
C ALA A 45 14.10 3.16 -15.41
N ILE A 46 13.08 2.66 -16.09
CA ILE A 46 12.11 1.71 -15.55
C ILE A 46 12.73 0.31 -15.50
N GLY A 47 12.74 -0.32 -14.32
CA GLY A 47 13.20 -1.68 -14.16
C GLY A 47 12.30 -2.70 -14.88
N PHE A 48 12.88 -3.75 -15.44
CA PHE A 48 12.11 -4.80 -16.13
C PHE A 48 11.12 -5.50 -15.20
N GLU A 49 11.49 -5.66 -13.91
CA GLU A 49 10.62 -6.22 -12.88
C GLU A 49 9.37 -5.36 -12.66
N SER A 50 9.52 -4.04 -12.68
CA SER A 50 8.42 -3.10 -12.56
C SER A 50 7.56 -3.10 -13.81
N MET A 51 8.16 -3.04 -15.01
CA MET A 51 7.43 -3.17 -16.29
C MET A 51 6.63 -4.47 -16.36
N ALA A 52 7.17 -5.58 -15.86
CA ALA A 52 6.48 -6.87 -15.83
C ALA A 52 5.25 -6.89 -14.91
N ILE A 53 5.13 -5.93 -13.98
CA ILE A 53 4.02 -5.80 -13.04
C ILE A 53 2.97 -4.83 -13.58
N HIS A 54 3.34 -3.58 -13.84
CA HIS A 54 2.39 -2.51 -14.22
C HIS A 54 2.25 -2.30 -15.72
N HIS A 55 3.12 -2.91 -16.55
CA HIS A 55 3.14 -2.85 -18.03
C HIS A 55 3.30 -1.43 -18.61
N ILE A 56 3.83 -0.49 -17.84
CA ILE A 56 4.19 0.85 -18.32
C ILE A 56 5.63 0.79 -18.82
N THR A 57 5.84 1.15 -20.07
CA THR A 57 7.14 1.10 -20.76
C THR A 57 7.72 2.50 -20.93
N GLU A 58 9.01 2.60 -21.27
CA GLU A 58 9.72 3.89 -21.44
C GLU A 58 9.04 4.77 -22.49
N ASP A 59 8.60 4.19 -23.61
CA ASP A 59 7.94 4.90 -24.69
C ASP A 59 6.57 5.49 -24.28
N MET A 60 5.87 4.85 -23.32
CA MET A 60 4.60 5.36 -22.80
C MET A 60 4.77 6.63 -21.98
N VAL A 61 5.93 6.82 -21.36
CA VAL A 61 6.22 7.96 -20.46
C VAL A 61 7.17 8.99 -21.07
N GLU A 62 7.69 8.78 -22.30
CA GLU A 62 8.66 9.66 -22.94
C GLU A 62 8.16 11.10 -23.06
N GLY A 63 6.89 11.29 -23.45
CA GLY A 63 6.23 12.60 -23.58
C GLY A 63 5.40 13.03 -22.40
N ALA A 64 5.41 12.24 -21.29
CA ALA A 64 4.61 12.54 -20.12
C ALA A 64 5.18 13.73 -19.32
N PRO A 65 4.33 14.46 -18.57
CA PRO A 65 4.79 15.55 -17.70
C PRO A 65 5.63 15.00 -16.54
N LEU A 66 6.41 15.87 -15.90
CA LEU A 66 7.07 15.54 -14.65
C LEU A 66 6.06 15.47 -13.50
N LEU A 67 6.34 14.66 -12.47
CA LEU A 67 5.50 14.58 -11.28
C LEU A 67 5.27 15.96 -10.66
N SER A 68 6.30 16.83 -10.62
CA SER A 68 6.21 18.20 -10.09
C SER A 68 5.21 19.10 -10.83
N GLU A 69 4.92 18.83 -12.09
CA GLU A 69 3.98 19.59 -12.91
C GLU A 69 2.52 19.17 -12.66
N VAL A 70 2.30 17.93 -12.26
CA VAL A 70 0.94 17.38 -12.07
C VAL A 70 0.53 17.27 -10.61
N ILE A 71 1.47 17.15 -9.68
CA ILE A 71 1.20 16.84 -8.26
C ILE A 71 0.21 17.78 -7.59
N GLY A 72 0.19 19.06 -8.01
CA GLY A 72 -0.74 20.06 -7.47
C GLY A 72 -2.21 19.66 -7.55
N ARG A 73 -2.60 18.85 -8.57
CA ARG A 73 -3.97 18.35 -8.77
C ARG A 73 -4.35 17.25 -7.76
N TYR A 74 -3.36 16.60 -7.18
CA TYR A 74 -3.48 15.47 -6.25
C TYR A 74 -3.54 15.91 -4.79
N LEU A 75 -3.36 17.21 -4.52
CA LEU A 75 -3.39 17.77 -3.16
C LEU A 75 -4.81 18.13 -2.71
N GLY A 76 -4.98 18.49 -1.43
CA GLY A 76 -6.21 19.09 -0.89
C GLY A 76 -7.18 18.11 -0.22
N ALA A 77 -6.72 16.91 0.18
CA ALA A 77 -7.53 15.96 0.94
C ALA A 77 -7.53 16.26 2.44
N ASP A 78 -8.58 15.83 3.16
CA ASP A 78 -8.60 15.82 4.63
C ASP A 78 -7.72 14.70 5.19
N ALA A 79 -7.61 13.58 4.43
CA ALA A 79 -6.67 12.51 4.65
C ALA A 79 -6.37 11.78 3.33
N TYR A 80 -5.12 11.32 3.19
CA TYR A 80 -4.71 10.42 2.11
C TYR A 80 -4.82 8.97 2.57
N VAL A 81 -5.26 8.11 1.67
CA VAL A 81 -5.43 6.68 1.90
C VAL A 81 -4.63 5.92 0.86
N ALA A 82 -3.81 4.95 1.27
CA ALA A 82 -3.10 4.07 0.34
C ALA A 82 -3.02 2.65 0.89
N HIS A 83 -2.80 1.68 0.01
CA HIS A 83 -2.57 0.31 0.42
C HIS A 83 -1.06 0.06 0.57
N ASN A 84 -0.56 -0.04 1.81
CA ASN A 84 0.86 0.08 2.17
C ASN A 84 1.40 1.52 2.08
N ALA A 85 0.66 2.45 2.67
CA ALA A 85 0.85 3.90 2.58
C ALA A 85 2.29 4.41 2.82
N LYS A 86 3.15 3.66 3.51
CA LYS A 86 4.57 4.00 3.69
C LYS A 86 5.29 4.08 2.34
N PHE A 87 4.92 3.21 1.40
CA PHE A 87 5.51 3.17 0.05
C PHE A 87 5.16 4.45 -0.72
N ASP A 88 3.86 4.72 -0.92
CA ASP A 88 3.41 5.88 -1.70
C ASP A 88 3.85 7.20 -1.07
N LYS A 89 3.79 7.28 0.26
CA LYS A 89 4.25 8.45 1.01
C LYS A 89 5.74 8.76 0.77
N ALA A 90 6.58 7.73 0.58
CA ALA A 90 8.01 7.91 0.28
C ALA A 90 8.26 8.33 -1.18
N LYS A 91 7.34 8.02 -2.10
CA LYS A 91 7.41 8.34 -3.53
C LYS A 91 6.82 9.70 -3.89
N LEU A 92 6.11 10.31 -2.97
CA LEU A 92 5.43 11.59 -3.22
C LEU A 92 6.05 12.71 -2.38
N PRO A 93 5.98 13.97 -2.83
CA PRO A 93 6.41 15.09 -2.00
C PRO A 93 5.56 15.19 -0.73
N ALA A 94 6.03 15.95 0.26
CA ALA A 94 5.31 16.13 1.52
C ALA A 94 3.88 16.64 1.28
N MET A 95 2.90 15.88 1.74
CA MET A 95 1.49 16.21 1.68
C MET A 95 0.97 16.59 3.08
N ASN A 96 0.31 17.75 3.17
CA ASN A 96 -0.10 18.36 4.44
C ASN A 96 -1.41 17.77 5.01
N ALA A 97 -1.58 16.45 4.94
CA ALA A 97 -2.71 15.76 5.53
C ALA A 97 -2.26 14.40 6.10
N PRO A 98 -3.00 13.83 7.07
CA PRO A 98 -2.68 12.53 7.62
C PRO A 98 -2.83 11.42 6.58
N TRP A 99 -2.07 10.33 6.78
CA TRP A 99 -2.14 9.13 5.96
C TRP A 99 -2.82 7.99 6.69
N ILE A 100 -3.66 7.26 5.97
CA ILE A 100 -4.34 6.04 6.40
C ILE A 100 -3.81 4.87 5.57
N CYS A 101 -3.39 3.80 6.23
CA CYS A 101 -2.84 2.61 5.59
C CYS A 101 -3.87 1.46 5.63
N THR A 102 -4.53 1.18 4.51
CA THR A 102 -5.53 0.10 4.44
C THR A 102 -4.94 -1.28 4.68
N ALA A 103 -3.66 -1.52 4.38
CA ALA A 103 -2.99 -2.77 4.71
C ALA A 103 -2.86 -2.98 6.23
N LYS A 104 -2.52 -1.93 7.00
CA LYS A 104 -2.47 -1.98 8.48
C LYS A 104 -3.86 -2.12 9.08
N LEU A 105 -4.86 -1.40 8.54
CA LEU A 105 -6.26 -1.57 8.94
C LEU A 105 -6.74 -3.01 8.71
N ALA A 106 -6.43 -3.58 7.55
CA ALA A 106 -6.81 -4.96 7.24
C ALA A 106 -6.13 -5.97 8.17
N ARG A 107 -4.85 -5.81 8.50
CA ARG A 107 -4.16 -6.67 9.47
C ARG A 107 -4.79 -6.61 10.86
N SER A 108 -5.25 -5.43 11.27
CA SER A 108 -5.93 -5.23 12.56
C SER A 108 -7.33 -5.87 12.59
N LEU A 109 -8.09 -5.79 11.49
CA LEU A 109 -9.47 -6.25 11.42
C LEU A 109 -9.60 -7.73 11.02
N LEU A 110 -8.69 -8.22 10.18
CA LEU A 110 -8.73 -9.51 9.52
C LEU A 110 -7.41 -10.28 9.74
N PRO A 111 -6.97 -10.48 11.00
CA PRO A 111 -5.65 -11.06 11.30
C PRO A 111 -5.49 -12.50 10.82
N GLU A 112 -6.61 -13.22 10.60
CA GLU A 112 -6.65 -14.62 10.14
C GLU A 112 -6.28 -14.79 8.65
N HIS A 113 -6.30 -13.69 7.86
CA HIS A 113 -5.96 -13.75 6.44
C HIS A 113 -4.46 -13.98 6.23
N LYS A 114 -4.11 -14.96 5.39
CA LYS A 114 -2.71 -15.34 5.08
C LYS A 114 -1.93 -14.22 4.37
N SER A 115 -2.63 -13.34 3.68
CA SER A 115 -2.06 -12.19 3.00
C SER A 115 -2.98 -10.98 3.15
N HIS A 116 -2.38 -9.81 3.21
CA HIS A 116 -3.09 -8.53 3.24
C HIS A 116 -2.67 -7.66 2.04
N SER A 117 -2.29 -8.29 0.91
CA SER A 117 -2.09 -7.54 -0.33
C SER A 117 -3.43 -7.12 -0.92
N ASN A 118 -3.44 -6.02 -1.68
CA ASN A 118 -4.65 -5.41 -2.24
C ASN A 118 -5.49 -6.42 -3.02
N GLN A 119 -4.88 -7.10 -3.98
CA GLN A 119 -5.57 -8.09 -4.82
C GLN A 119 -5.99 -9.35 -4.04
N TYR A 120 -5.19 -9.83 -3.08
CA TYR A 120 -5.60 -10.96 -2.25
C TYR A 120 -6.87 -10.63 -1.46
N LEU A 121 -6.93 -9.46 -0.81
CA LEU A 121 -8.10 -9.04 -0.05
C LEU A 121 -9.30 -8.81 -0.97
N ARG A 122 -9.11 -8.24 -2.15
CA ARG A 122 -10.17 -8.09 -3.16
C ARG A 122 -10.87 -9.43 -3.43
N TYR A 123 -10.10 -10.48 -3.73
CA TYR A 123 -10.66 -11.79 -4.05
C TYR A 123 -11.19 -12.53 -2.83
N SER A 124 -10.44 -12.55 -1.72
CA SER A 124 -10.85 -13.29 -0.52
C SER A 124 -12.08 -12.73 0.17
N LEU A 125 -12.33 -11.42 0.03
CA LEU A 125 -13.52 -10.73 0.56
C LEU A 125 -14.64 -10.59 -0.47
N GLY A 126 -14.42 -11.03 -1.72
CA GLY A 126 -15.41 -10.94 -2.80
C GLY A 126 -15.72 -9.50 -3.23
N LEU A 127 -14.75 -8.55 -3.07
CA LEU A 127 -14.95 -7.16 -3.46
C LEU A 127 -15.08 -7.04 -4.99
N LYS A 128 -16.03 -6.24 -5.44
CA LYS A 128 -16.31 -6.01 -6.86
C LYS A 128 -16.33 -4.50 -7.12
N PRO A 129 -15.16 -3.84 -7.11
CA PRO A 129 -15.09 -2.41 -7.39
C PRO A 129 -15.60 -2.14 -8.81
N GLU A 130 -16.40 -1.09 -8.97
CA GLU A 130 -16.87 -0.61 -10.26
C GLU A 130 -15.76 0.22 -10.91
N VAL A 131 -14.89 -0.44 -11.68
CA VAL A 131 -13.77 0.22 -12.37
C VAL A 131 -14.15 0.56 -13.80
N PRO A 132 -13.65 1.67 -14.38
CA PRO A 132 -13.77 1.96 -15.80
C PRO A 132 -13.24 0.82 -16.69
N GLU A 133 -13.90 0.64 -17.84
CA GLU A 133 -13.48 -0.38 -18.83
C GLU A 133 -12.03 -0.16 -19.28
N GLY A 134 -11.29 -1.24 -19.45
CA GLY A 134 -9.89 -1.22 -19.88
C GLY A 134 -8.86 -1.07 -18.76
N LEU A 135 -9.27 -0.81 -17.51
CA LEU A 135 -8.36 -0.83 -16.36
C LEU A 135 -8.14 -2.26 -15.84
N TYR A 136 -6.94 -2.54 -15.39
CA TYR A 136 -6.53 -3.84 -14.83
C TYR A 136 -5.62 -3.66 -13.62
N ALA A 137 -5.45 -4.73 -12.85
CA ALA A 137 -4.59 -4.74 -11.66
C ALA A 137 -3.16 -4.28 -11.98
N HIS A 138 -2.54 -3.59 -11.03
CA HIS A 138 -1.23 -2.94 -11.19
C HIS A 138 -1.23 -1.79 -12.21
N ARG A 139 -2.37 -1.13 -12.37
CA ARG A 139 -2.47 0.25 -12.83
C ARG A 139 -2.95 1.07 -11.64
N ALA A 140 -2.28 2.17 -11.37
CA ALA A 140 -2.52 2.96 -10.16
C ALA A 140 -4.01 3.32 -9.96
N LEU A 141 -4.73 3.71 -11.02
CA LEU A 141 -6.16 4.03 -10.89
C LEU A 141 -7.01 2.81 -10.55
N TYR A 142 -6.70 1.64 -11.11
CA TYR A 142 -7.39 0.40 -10.76
C TYR A 142 -7.22 0.05 -9.28
N ASP A 143 -5.99 0.12 -8.78
CA ASP A 143 -5.66 -0.22 -7.40
C ASP A 143 -6.22 0.82 -6.42
N CYS A 144 -6.39 2.09 -6.82
CA CYS A 144 -7.18 3.08 -6.09
C CYS A 144 -8.64 2.64 -5.88
N TYR A 145 -9.33 2.15 -6.91
CA TYR A 145 -10.71 1.66 -6.79
C TYR A 145 -10.81 0.46 -5.83
N VAL A 146 -9.88 -0.50 -5.95
CA VAL A 146 -9.84 -1.66 -5.04
C VAL A 146 -9.59 -1.22 -3.60
N THR A 147 -8.65 -0.30 -3.39
CA THR A 147 -8.31 0.26 -2.07
C THR A 147 -9.48 1.04 -1.46
N ALA A 148 -10.20 1.80 -2.27
CA ALA A 148 -11.39 2.55 -1.84
C ALA A 148 -12.51 1.59 -1.40
N GLU A 149 -12.84 0.58 -2.21
CA GLU A 149 -13.85 -0.42 -1.87
C GLU A 149 -13.46 -1.22 -0.62
N LEU A 150 -12.17 -1.57 -0.48
CA LEU A 150 -11.64 -2.23 0.71
C LEU A 150 -11.82 -1.36 1.97
N LEU A 151 -11.52 -0.06 1.89
CA LEU A 151 -11.71 0.86 3.00
C LEU A 151 -13.18 0.98 3.40
N LEU A 152 -14.08 1.12 2.42
CA LEU A 152 -15.53 1.17 2.65
C LEU A 152 -16.04 -0.14 3.27
N TYR A 153 -15.57 -1.29 2.79
CA TYR A 153 -15.89 -2.60 3.37
C TYR A 153 -15.49 -2.69 4.84
N MET A 154 -14.23 -2.37 5.15
CA MET A 154 -13.73 -2.40 6.52
C MET A 154 -14.43 -1.38 7.42
N GLY A 155 -14.75 -0.19 6.91
CA GLY A 155 -15.48 0.85 7.63
C GLY A 155 -16.90 0.41 8.04
N ARG A 156 -17.59 -0.37 7.19
CA ARG A 156 -18.89 -0.98 7.54
C ARG A 156 -18.80 -1.96 8.69
N LEU A 157 -17.70 -2.71 8.77
CA LEU A 157 -17.49 -3.73 9.83
C LEU A 157 -17.02 -3.11 11.15
N ALA A 158 -15.97 -2.30 11.10
CA ALA A 158 -15.29 -1.83 12.31
C ALA A 158 -15.83 -0.51 12.84
N LYS A 159 -16.51 0.29 12.03
CA LYS A 159 -17.05 1.62 12.38
C LYS A 159 -16.00 2.55 13.01
N TRP A 160 -14.75 2.46 12.55
CA TRP A 160 -13.67 3.28 13.06
C TRP A 160 -13.88 4.77 12.82
N THR A 161 -13.53 5.56 13.81
CA THR A 161 -13.32 7.00 13.64
C THR A 161 -12.04 7.27 12.85
N MET A 162 -11.91 8.47 12.32
CA MET A 162 -10.68 8.93 11.66
C MET A 162 -9.47 8.85 12.61
N GLY A 163 -9.66 9.16 13.89
CA GLY A 163 -8.61 9.08 14.92
C GLY A 163 -8.08 7.65 15.10
N GLU A 164 -8.99 6.67 15.16
CA GLU A 164 -8.62 5.25 15.28
C GLU A 164 -7.91 4.73 14.03
N MET A 165 -8.39 5.05 12.83
CA MET A 165 -7.72 4.69 11.59
C MET A 165 -6.29 5.25 11.52
N ARG A 166 -6.10 6.50 11.95
CA ARG A 166 -4.77 7.12 12.04
C ARG A 166 -3.88 6.42 13.07
N ALA A 167 -4.41 6.11 14.24
CA ALA A 167 -3.67 5.42 15.28
C ALA A 167 -3.19 4.05 14.79
N ILE A 168 -4.05 3.24 14.17
CA ILE A 168 -3.69 1.95 13.58
C ILE A 168 -2.63 2.14 12.47
N SER A 169 -2.78 3.14 11.62
CA SER A 169 -1.87 3.38 10.49
C SER A 169 -0.47 3.82 10.93
N ASN A 170 -0.36 4.52 12.05
CA ASN A 170 0.90 5.05 12.58
C ASN A 170 1.63 4.08 13.51
N ASN A 171 0.99 3.01 13.96
CA ASN A 171 1.60 2.00 14.82
C ASN A 171 2.08 0.79 14.02
N PRO A 172 3.10 0.06 14.49
CA PRO A 172 3.47 -1.22 13.91
C PRO A 172 2.30 -2.21 13.93
N SER A 173 2.26 -3.11 12.95
CA SER A 173 1.23 -4.14 12.83
C SER A 173 1.84 -5.54 12.71
N LEU A 174 1.15 -6.55 13.24
CA LEU A 174 1.60 -7.94 13.14
C LEU A 174 1.54 -8.43 11.68
N LEU A 175 2.62 -9.04 11.24
CA LEU A 175 2.72 -9.72 9.96
C LEU A 175 2.40 -11.22 10.14
N HIS A 176 1.63 -11.80 9.23
CA HIS A 176 1.38 -13.23 9.24
C HIS A 176 2.65 -14.04 8.90
N ALA A 177 3.30 -13.69 7.80
CA ALA A 177 4.47 -14.40 7.28
C ALA A 177 5.57 -13.43 6.83
N LEU A 178 6.79 -13.93 6.79
CA LEU A 178 7.94 -13.18 6.31
C LEU A 178 7.83 -12.93 4.81
N ARG A 179 8.16 -11.71 4.35
CA ARG A 179 7.96 -11.28 2.96
C ARG A 179 9.22 -11.34 2.10
N PHE A 180 10.38 -11.62 2.69
CA PHE A 180 11.69 -11.56 2.04
C PHE A 180 12.65 -12.65 2.55
N GLY A 181 13.82 -12.75 1.91
CA GLY A 181 14.91 -13.62 2.31
C GLY A 181 14.61 -15.12 2.19
N LYS A 182 15.46 -15.93 2.83
CA LYS A 182 15.41 -17.41 2.75
C LYS A 182 14.13 -18.03 3.31
N HIS A 183 13.44 -17.32 4.20
CA HIS A 183 12.18 -17.76 4.83
C HIS A 183 10.94 -17.04 4.28
N LYS A 184 11.03 -16.48 3.06
CA LYS A 184 9.88 -15.84 2.42
C LYS A 184 8.66 -16.79 2.37
N GLY A 185 7.52 -16.32 2.88
CA GLY A 185 6.27 -17.07 2.93
C GLY A 185 6.09 -17.93 4.20
N VAL A 186 7.11 -18.08 5.04
CA VAL A 186 7.00 -18.84 6.30
C VAL A 186 6.32 -17.97 7.36
N PRO A 187 5.27 -18.48 8.06
CA PRO A 187 4.63 -17.76 9.15
C PRO A 187 5.60 -17.45 10.29
N PHE A 188 5.49 -16.26 10.88
CA PHE A 188 6.31 -15.88 12.04
C PHE A 188 6.09 -16.82 13.24
N ALA A 189 4.85 -17.29 13.43
CA ALA A 189 4.52 -18.29 14.47
C ALA A 189 5.26 -19.63 14.30
N GLU A 190 5.56 -20.02 13.05
CA GLU A 190 6.35 -21.20 12.73
C GLU A 190 7.83 -20.95 12.96
N LEU A 191 8.36 -19.81 12.48
CA LEU A 191 9.76 -19.42 12.69
C LEU A 191 10.10 -19.30 14.18
N ALA A 192 9.16 -18.85 15.01
CA ALA A 192 9.37 -18.81 16.46
C ALA A 192 9.63 -20.18 17.08
N LYS A 193 9.05 -21.24 16.51
CA LYS A 193 9.21 -22.63 16.96
C LYS A 193 10.44 -23.30 16.35
N THR A 194 10.67 -23.08 15.06
CA THR A 194 11.67 -23.82 14.28
C THR A 194 13.03 -23.11 14.25
N GLU A 195 13.04 -21.80 14.11
CA GLU A 195 14.25 -20.98 13.97
C GLU A 195 14.19 -19.68 14.79
N PRO A 196 14.03 -19.71 16.12
CA PRO A 196 13.95 -18.48 16.95
C PRO A 196 15.21 -17.64 16.87
N GLY A 197 16.36 -18.24 16.51
CA GLY A 197 17.59 -17.53 16.23
C GLY A 197 17.49 -16.55 15.06
N TYR A 198 16.70 -16.91 14.03
CA TYR A 198 16.46 -16.02 12.90
C TYR A 198 15.57 -14.82 13.28
N LEU A 199 14.56 -15.03 14.14
CA LEU A 199 13.77 -13.89 14.65
C LEU A 199 14.62 -12.92 15.47
N ARG A 200 15.54 -13.43 16.32
CA ARG A 200 16.50 -12.57 17.04
C ARG A 200 17.41 -11.79 16.09
N TRP A 201 17.84 -12.43 14.99
CA TRP A 201 18.59 -11.74 13.95
C TRP A 201 17.78 -10.64 13.26
N LEU A 202 16.49 -10.87 12.96
CA LEU A 202 15.60 -9.85 12.41
C LEU A 202 15.46 -8.65 13.35
N VAL A 203 15.28 -8.87 14.65
CA VAL A 203 15.20 -7.79 15.66
C VAL A 203 16.49 -6.94 15.67
N ALA A 204 17.65 -7.56 15.43
CA ALA A 204 18.93 -6.84 15.45
C ALA A 204 19.29 -6.15 14.12
N ASN A 205 18.68 -6.55 12.98
CA ASN A 205 19.17 -6.16 11.65
C ASN A 205 18.07 -5.63 10.71
N SER A 206 16.79 -5.65 11.08
CA SER A 206 15.71 -5.12 10.23
C SER A 206 15.45 -3.65 10.53
N ASP A 207 15.23 -2.86 9.48
CA ASP A 207 14.73 -1.48 9.57
C ASP A 207 13.20 -1.39 9.40
N ASP A 208 12.52 -2.52 9.15
CA ASP A 208 11.07 -2.57 8.99
C ASP A 208 10.39 -2.71 10.37
N GLU A 209 9.67 -1.67 10.79
CA GLU A 209 8.99 -1.61 12.09
C GLU A 209 7.96 -2.73 12.30
N ASP A 210 7.24 -3.16 11.24
CA ASP A 210 6.27 -4.25 11.31
C ASP A 210 6.99 -5.61 11.50
N VAL A 211 8.15 -5.79 10.87
CA VAL A 211 9.00 -6.98 11.04
C VAL A 211 9.57 -7.05 12.46
N LEU A 212 10.14 -5.93 12.95
CA LEU A 212 10.66 -5.83 14.31
C LEU A 212 9.57 -6.17 15.34
N PHE A 213 8.45 -5.46 15.27
CA PHE A 213 7.32 -5.65 16.17
C PHE A 213 6.81 -7.10 16.16
N THR A 214 6.69 -7.70 14.97
CA THR A 214 6.22 -9.08 14.83
C THR A 214 7.22 -10.08 15.38
N ALA A 215 8.51 -9.91 15.10
CA ALA A 215 9.56 -10.80 15.61
C ALA A 215 9.63 -10.76 17.14
N GLU A 216 9.60 -9.56 17.75
CA GLU A 216 9.55 -9.40 19.20
C GLU A 216 8.30 -10.02 19.83
N HIS A 217 7.12 -9.81 19.21
CA HIS A 217 5.87 -10.41 19.67
C HIS A 217 6.00 -11.94 19.79
N TRP A 218 6.48 -12.60 18.76
CA TRP A 218 6.60 -14.06 18.74
C TRP A 218 7.75 -14.58 19.63
N LEU A 219 8.83 -13.87 19.79
CA LEU A 219 9.91 -14.21 20.72
C LEU A 219 9.46 -14.13 22.18
N ASN A 220 8.52 -13.23 22.51
CA ASN A 220 7.95 -13.05 23.83
C ASN A 220 6.72 -13.96 24.12
N GLY A 221 6.51 -15.00 23.34
CA GLY A 221 5.43 -15.95 23.54
C GLY A 221 4.07 -15.51 23.00
N GLY A 222 4.08 -14.71 21.93
CA GLY A 222 2.87 -14.22 21.25
C GLY A 222 1.86 -15.30 20.93
N LYS A 223 0.58 -14.96 21.04
CA LYS A 223 -0.56 -15.81 20.74
C LYS A 223 -1.39 -15.22 19.63
#